data_88723a73e8c8b39076f390e355f993ba
#
_entry.id   88723a73e8c8b39076f390e355f993ba
#
_cell.length_a   1.000
_cell.length_b   1.000
_cell.length_c   1.000
_cell.angle_alpha   90.00
_cell.angle_beta   90.00
_cell.angle_gamma   90.00
#
_symmetry.space_group_name_H-M   'P 1'
#
loop_
_entity.id
_entity.type
_entity.pdbx_description
1 polymer ?
#
loop_
_entity_poly.entity_id
_entity_poly.type
_entity_poly.pdbx_seq_one_letter_code
_entity_poly.pdbx_strand_id
1 'polypeptide(L)'
;MDYRLLLLLIFPLAIICSPAFAQNASISLETDSDSYVSGDVIVVSGNVGIFVADTPIVIQIWHDNTLVGVAQETVAEDGGFSTTFRAQGGLWAKDGTYTVRVSYGVDNISETTFNFFGDVDYSAITLSQRDVTLPDGGTFDVGYMIKGGDITKMKIVPENFSIVVDISATSNGYIVLELPNDQILSKKMDGSDEQFIILVYETADEADIGIETSYEDVVSKSDHRTIKIPFNVGDKKIEVIGTWAIPEFGAIAGLVLAVAIISIIVLSAKTRLNVIP
;
A
#
# COMPACT_ATOMS: atom_id res chain seq x y z
N MET A 1 -69.54 64.20 -4.83
CA MET A 1 -69.14 63.17 -3.81
C MET A 1 -68.13 62.31 -4.52
N ASP A 2 -66.86 62.50 -4.16
CA ASP A 2 -65.68 62.02 -4.90
C ASP A 2 -65.33 60.56 -4.56
N TYR A 3 -65.49 59.68 -5.48
CA TYR A 3 -65.08 58.26 -5.39
C TYR A 3 -63.59 58.03 -5.70
N ARG A 4 -62.79 59.09 -5.56
CA ARG A 4 -61.36 59.02 -5.72
C ARG A 4 -60.58 58.53 -4.49
N LEU A 5 -61.27 58.24 -3.41
CA LEU A 5 -60.59 57.88 -2.12
C LEU A 5 -60.72 56.39 -1.74
N LEU A 6 -61.28 55.57 -2.65
CA LEU A 6 -61.48 54.13 -2.32
C LEU A 6 -60.57 53.17 -3.11
N LEU A 7 -59.51 53.72 -3.77
CA LEU A 7 -58.66 52.91 -4.64
C LEU A 7 -57.24 52.70 -4.11
N LEU A 8 -57.00 52.88 -2.79
CA LEU A 8 -55.66 52.84 -2.22
C LEU A 8 -55.46 51.83 -1.10
N LEU A 9 -56.22 50.73 -1.09
CA LEU A 9 -56.12 49.74 -0.02
C LEU A 9 -56.18 48.28 -0.53
N ILE A 10 -55.68 48.04 -1.75
CA ILE A 10 -55.36 46.67 -2.17
C ILE A 10 -53.85 46.61 -2.30
N PHE A 11 -53.19 46.47 -1.14
CA PHE A 11 -51.77 46.07 -1.09
C PHE A 11 -51.74 44.58 -1.39
N PRO A 12 -51.16 44.10 -2.50
CA PRO A 12 -51.02 42.67 -2.75
C PRO A 12 -50.03 42.17 -1.69
N LEU A 13 -50.52 41.35 -0.78
CA LEU A 13 -49.73 40.50 0.11
C LEU A 13 -49.00 39.50 -0.79
N ALA A 14 -47.87 39.88 -1.34
CA ALA A 14 -46.94 38.98 -1.99
C ALA A 14 -46.40 38.04 -0.92
N ILE A 15 -47.02 36.84 -0.83
CA ILE A 15 -46.45 35.75 -0.09
C ILE A 15 -45.14 35.39 -0.80
N ILE A 16 -44.02 35.84 -0.22
CA ILE A 16 -42.68 35.43 -0.60
C ILE A 16 -42.57 33.99 -0.13
N CYS A 17 -42.97 33.03 -1.00
CA CYS A 17 -42.66 31.63 -0.84
C CYS A 17 -41.17 31.52 -1.10
N SER A 18 -40.34 31.65 -0.08
CA SER A 18 -38.92 31.32 -0.16
C SER A 18 -38.84 29.83 -0.45
N PRO A 19 -38.19 29.41 -1.55
CA PRO A 19 -37.89 28.00 -1.70
C PRO A 19 -37.04 27.58 -0.50
N ALA A 20 -37.56 26.66 0.31
CA ALA A 20 -36.76 25.94 1.27
C ALA A 20 -35.79 25.09 0.42
N PHE A 21 -34.54 25.57 0.30
CA PHE A 21 -33.49 24.70 -0.16
C PHE A 21 -33.39 23.60 0.88
N ALA A 22 -33.84 22.39 0.53
CA ALA A 22 -33.50 21.20 1.29
C ALA A 22 -31.97 21.14 1.30
N GLN A 23 -31.40 21.45 2.45
CA GLN A 23 -29.97 21.29 2.68
C GLN A 23 -29.77 19.76 2.70
N ASN A 24 -29.31 19.17 1.58
CA ASN A 24 -28.91 17.80 1.57
C ASN A 24 -27.81 17.65 2.63
N ALA A 25 -28.07 16.86 3.64
CA ALA A 25 -27.08 16.53 4.64
C ALA A 25 -25.92 15.84 3.91
N SER A 26 -24.80 16.53 3.81
CA SER A 26 -23.62 15.94 3.17
C SER A 26 -23.06 14.84 4.07
N ILE A 27 -22.98 13.62 3.55
CA ILE A 27 -22.28 12.53 4.21
C ILE A 27 -20.81 12.65 3.80
N SER A 28 -19.89 12.83 4.77
CA SER A 28 -18.48 12.58 4.53
C SER A 28 -18.24 11.08 4.57
N LEU A 29 -17.41 10.57 3.66
CA LEU A 29 -17.14 9.16 3.50
C LEU A 29 -15.69 8.96 3.05
N GLU A 30 -14.97 8.10 3.76
CA GLU A 30 -13.59 7.76 3.46
C GLU A 30 -13.30 6.29 3.77
N THR A 31 -12.23 5.79 3.18
CA THR A 31 -11.59 4.51 3.51
C THR A 31 -10.22 4.80 4.12
N ASP A 32 -9.72 3.92 4.98
CA ASP A 32 -8.41 4.07 5.65
C ASP A 32 -7.23 3.93 4.69
N SER A 33 -7.47 3.45 3.45
CA SER A 33 -6.48 3.39 2.37
C SER A 33 -7.16 3.56 1.01
N ASP A 34 -6.40 4.01 0.00
CA ASP A 34 -6.85 4.10 -1.39
C ASP A 34 -6.66 2.77 -2.15
N SER A 35 -5.98 1.78 -1.55
CA SER A 35 -5.74 0.49 -2.16
C SER A 35 -5.65 -0.64 -1.14
N TYR A 36 -6.11 -1.84 -1.54
CA TYR A 36 -6.14 -3.05 -0.72
C TYR A 36 -5.79 -4.27 -1.55
N VAL A 37 -5.24 -5.29 -0.88
CA VAL A 37 -4.98 -6.61 -1.45
C VAL A 37 -5.92 -7.67 -0.84
N SER A 38 -5.93 -8.86 -1.41
CA SER A 38 -6.71 -9.98 -0.86
C SER A 38 -6.29 -10.28 0.58
N GLY A 39 -7.27 -10.39 1.47
CA GLY A 39 -7.09 -10.63 2.90
C GLY A 39 -7.07 -9.38 3.78
N ASP A 40 -6.90 -8.20 3.22
CA ASP A 40 -6.89 -6.93 3.97
C ASP A 40 -8.21 -6.65 4.67
N VAL A 41 -8.11 -5.81 5.70
CA VAL A 41 -9.26 -5.23 6.40
C VAL A 41 -9.45 -3.80 5.91
N ILE A 42 -10.59 -3.53 5.32
CA ILE A 42 -11.00 -2.22 4.83
C ILE A 42 -11.78 -1.54 5.94
N VAL A 43 -11.33 -0.40 6.42
CA VAL A 43 -12.09 0.44 7.36
C VAL A 43 -12.83 1.51 6.54
N VAL A 44 -14.15 1.53 6.67
CA VAL A 44 -15.01 2.56 6.08
C VAL A 44 -15.52 3.45 7.19
N SER A 45 -15.26 4.75 7.12
CA SER A 45 -15.67 5.73 8.13
C SER A 45 -16.23 7.00 7.52
N GLY A 46 -16.91 7.78 8.33
CA GLY A 46 -17.48 9.04 7.90
C GLY A 46 -18.36 9.71 8.94
N ASN A 47 -19.04 10.75 8.49
CA ASN A 47 -19.98 11.50 9.35
C ASN A 47 -21.21 11.93 8.54
N VAL A 48 -22.40 11.74 9.10
CA VAL A 48 -23.63 12.29 8.57
C VAL A 48 -23.81 13.71 9.09
N GLY A 49 -24.03 14.67 8.21
CA GLY A 49 -24.14 16.07 8.63
C GLY A 49 -25.32 16.36 9.55
N ILE A 50 -26.37 15.51 9.54
CA ILE A 50 -27.55 15.64 10.41
C ILE A 50 -27.86 14.25 10.98
N PHE A 51 -27.73 14.12 12.30
CA PHE A 51 -28.12 12.91 13.02
C PHE A 51 -29.64 12.79 13.13
N VAL A 52 -30.20 11.63 12.83
CA VAL A 52 -31.61 11.27 12.99
C VAL A 52 -31.67 10.00 13.84
N ALA A 53 -32.27 10.09 15.01
CA ALA A 53 -32.40 8.95 15.92
C ALA A 53 -33.09 7.76 15.23
N ASP A 54 -32.69 6.55 15.60
CA ASP A 54 -33.24 5.27 15.08
C ASP A 54 -33.13 5.09 13.56
N THR A 55 -32.30 5.89 12.89
CA THR A 55 -32.05 5.76 11.46
C THR A 55 -30.70 5.06 11.24
N PRO A 56 -30.68 3.82 10.76
CA PRO A 56 -29.41 3.15 10.46
C PRO A 56 -28.77 3.68 9.18
N ILE A 57 -27.45 3.57 9.09
CA ILE A 57 -26.68 3.80 7.87
C ILE A 57 -26.42 2.46 7.20
N VAL A 58 -26.58 2.40 5.89
CA VAL A 58 -26.27 1.21 5.08
C VAL A 58 -25.04 1.49 4.26
N ILE A 59 -24.03 0.63 4.41
CA ILE A 59 -22.76 0.71 3.70
C ILE A 59 -22.69 -0.48 2.74
N GLN A 60 -22.43 -0.22 1.47
CA GLN A 60 -22.33 -1.21 0.40
C GLN A 60 -21.01 -1.06 -0.33
N ILE A 61 -20.38 -2.18 -0.66
CA ILE A 61 -19.19 -2.19 -1.52
C ILE A 61 -19.55 -2.88 -2.82
N TRP A 62 -19.27 -2.23 -3.92
CA TRP A 62 -19.60 -2.70 -5.27
C TRP A 62 -18.34 -2.80 -6.12
N HIS A 63 -18.27 -3.86 -6.92
CA HIS A 63 -17.33 -3.96 -8.03
C HIS A 63 -18.13 -4.13 -9.32
N ASP A 64 -18.01 -3.17 -10.23
CA ASP A 64 -18.90 -3.04 -11.39
C ASP A 64 -20.39 -3.05 -10.94
N ASN A 65 -21.15 -4.05 -11.37
CA ASN A 65 -22.57 -4.23 -10.99
C ASN A 65 -22.76 -5.33 -9.92
N THR A 66 -21.70 -5.79 -9.28
CA THR A 66 -21.76 -6.85 -8.28
C THR A 66 -21.62 -6.27 -6.88
N LEU A 67 -22.58 -6.53 -6.00
CA LEU A 67 -22.47 -6.22 -4.58
C LEU A 67 -21.53 -7.24 -3.92
N VAL A 68 -20.41 -6.77 -3.40
CA VAL A 68 -19.38 -7.63 -2.79
C VAL A 68 -19.36 -7.56 -1.27
N GLY A 69 -19.90 -6.48 -0.70
CA GLY A 69 -19.99 -6.31 0.75
C GLY A 69 -21.18 -5.43 1.13
N VAL A 70 -21.79 -5.72 2.28
CA VAL A 70 -22.86 -4.90 2.86
C VAL A 70 -22.76 -4.93 4.38
N ALA A 71 -22.94 -3.76 4.99
CA ALA A 71 -23.05 -3.60 6.44
C ALA A 71 -24.17 -2.61 6.75
N GLN A 72 -24.76 -2.74 7.93
CA GLN A 72 -25.70 -1.78 8.48
C GLN A 72 -25.24 -1.42 9.88
N GLU A 73 -25.06 -0.13 10.12
CA GLU A 73 -24.50 0.39 11.36
C GLU A 73 -25.42 1.43 11.99
N THR A 74 -25.24 1.64 13.27
CA THR A 74 -25.89 2.73 13.99
C THR A 74 -24.98 3.95 13.96
N VAL A 75 -25.53 5.09 13.58
CA VAL A 75 -24.82 6.37 13.62
C VAL A 75 -24.73 6.86 15.06
N ALA A 76 -23.56 7.31 15.48
CA ALA A 76 -23.36 7.95 16.79
C ALA A 76 -24.07 9.30 16.88
N GLU A 77 -24.33 9.79 18.09
CA GLU A 77 -25.03 11.09 18.31
C GLU A 77 -24.30 12.28 17.69
N ASP A 78 -22.98 12.19 17.52
CA ASP A 78 -22.14 13.20 16.85
C ASP A 78 -22.15 13.08 15.32
N GLY A 79 -22.92 12.13 14.78
CA GLY A 79 -23.04 11.82 13.36
C GLY A 79 -21.98 10.86 12.85
N GLY A 80 -21.02 10.43 13.66
CA GLY A 80 -19.94 9.51 13.26
C GLY A 80 -20.43 8.08 13.00
N PHE A 81 -19.82 7.41 12.03
CA PHE A 81 -20.00 5.97 11.80
C PHE A 81 -18.68 5.35 11.34
N SER A 82 -18.51 4.06 11.63
CA SER A 82 -17.38 3.27 11.14
C SER A 82 -17.75 1.79 11.09
N THR A 83 -17.27 1.10 10.05
CA THR A 83 -17.42 -0.36 9.91
C THR A 83 -16.19 -0.94 9.23
N THR A 84 -16.06 -2.27 9.29
CA THR A 84 -14.94 -2.97 8.66
C THR A 84 -15.43 -4.07 7.74
N PHE A 85 -14.72 -4.23 6.62
CA PHE A 85 -14.90 -5.35 5.70
C PHE A 85 -13.58 -6.10 5.55
N ARG A 86 -13.63 -7.42 5.45
CA ARG A 86 -12.47 -8.21 5.07
C ARG A 86 -12.55 -8.52 3.57
N ALA A 87 -11.54 -8.08 2.84
CA ALA A 87 -11.44 -8.28 1.40
C ALA A 87 -11.03 -9.73 1.07
N GLN A 88 -11.91 -10.70 1.33
CA GLN A 88 -11.64 -12.13 1.20
C GLN A 88 -12.84 -12.90 0.64
N GLY A 89 -12.54 -13.96 -0.15
CA GLY A 89 -13.55 -14.87 -0.72
C GLY A 89 -13.89 -14.56 -2.17
N GLY A 90 -14.76 -15.40 -2.77
CA GLY A 90 -14.98 -15.41 -4.22
C GLY A 90 -15.56 -14.15 -4.84
N LEU A 91 -16.13 -13.24 -4.05
CA LEU A 91 -16.61 -11.94 -4.53
C LEU A 91 -15.49 -10.89 -4.61
N TRP A 92 -14.37 -11.15 -3.96
CA TRP A 92 -13.17 -10.30 -3.89
C TRP A 92 -12.04 -10.81 -4.79
N ALA A 93 -12.36 -11.46 -5.92
CA ALA A 93 -11.40 -12.16 -6.76
C ALA A 93 -10.86 -11.33 -7.93
N LYS A 94 -11.45 -10.17 -8.21
CA LYS A 94 -11.10 -9.39 -9.41
C LYS A 94 -10.38 -8.11 -9.05
N ASP A 95 -9.27 -7.85 -9.73
CA ASP A 95 -8.60 -6.56 -9.68
C ASP A 95 -9.50 -5.47 -10.24
N GLY A 96 -9.43 -4.27 -9.66
CA GLY A 96 -10.13 -3.11 -10.19
C GLY A 96 -10.55 -2.10 -9.13
N THR A 97 -11.29 -1.10 -9.58
CA THR A 97 -11.84 -0.07 -8.70
C THR A 97 -13.15 -0.56 -8.09
N TYR A 98 -13.23 -0.50 -6.79
CA TYR A 98 -14.40 -0.82 -6.00
C TYR A 98 -15.04 0.48 -5.51
N THR A 99 -16.36 0.53 -5.51
CA THR A 99 -17.13 1.69 -5.04
C THR A 99 -17.77 1.38 -3.69
N VAL A 100 -17.47 2.20 -2.70
CA VAL A 100 -18.20 2.23 -1.42
C VAL A 100 -19.35 3.20 -1.57
N ARG A 101 -20.56 2.72 -1.39
CA ARG A 101 -21.77 3.53 -1.39
C ARG A 101 -22.41 3.48 -0.01
N VAL A 102 -22.67 4.65 0.53
CA VAL A 102 -23.34 4.81 1.81
C VAL A 102 -24.69 5.48 1.62
N SER A 103 -25.73 4.96 2.24
CA SER A 103 -27.06 5.56 2.26
C SER A 103 -27.57 5.76 3.68
N TYR A 104 -28.13 6.94 3.95
CA TYR A 104 -28.66 7.33 5.25
C TYR A 104 -30.01 8.05 5.08
N GLY A 105 -31.08 7.44 5.60
CA GLY A 105 -32.44 7.91 5.36
C GLY A 105 -32.89 7.72 3.91
N VAL A 106 -33.72 8.63 3.39
CA VAL A 106 -34.42 8.41 2.11
C VAL A 106 -33.56 8.83 0.90
N ASP A 107 -32.84 9.94 0.93
CA ASP A 107 -32.17 10.48 -0.27
C ASP A 107 -30.71 10.91 -0.04
N ASN A 108 -30.13 10.57 1.11
CA ASN A 108 -28.75 10.94 1.39
C ASN A 108 -27.83 9.76 0.99
N ILE A 109 -27.10 9.94 -0.11
CA ILE A 109 -26.16 8.96 -0.63
C ILE A 109 -24.80 9.65 -0.80
N SER A 110 -23.73 8.97 -0.41
CA SER A 110 -22.35 9.36 -0.69
C SER A 110 -21.58 8.17 -1.23
N GLU A 111 -20.60 8.42 -2.09
CA GLU A 111 -19.75 7.39 -2.68
C GLU A 111 -18.30 7.79 -2.60
N THR A 112 -17.43 6.80 -2.37
CA THR A 112 -15.99 6.88 -2.53
C THR A 112 -15.49 5.62 -3.22
N THR A 113 -14.23 5.60 -3.63
CA THR A 113 -13.65 4.45 -4.34
C THR A 113 -12.29 4.09 -3.77
N PHE A 114 -11.94 2.82 -3.90
CA PHE A 114 -10.59 2.31 -3.67
C PHE A 114 -10.22 1.30 -4.75
N ASN A 115 -8.93 0.99 -4.88
CA ASN A 115 -8.45 -0.06 -5.77
C ASN A 115 -8.23 -1.35 -4.99
N PHE A 116 -8.66 -2.46 -5.57
CA PHE A 116 -8.45 -3.78 -5.00
C PHE A 116 -7.66 -4.65 -5.96
N PHE A 117 -6.73 -5.42 -5.42
CA PHE A 117 -5.88 -6.36 -6.13
C PHE A 117 -6.13 -7.76 -5.57
N GLY A 118 -6.90 -8.55 -6.32
CA GLY A 118 -7.29 -9.90 -5.94
C GLY A 118 -6.15 -10.91 -6.02
N ASP A 119 -6.48 -12.17 -5.73
CA ASP A 119 -5.55 -13.28 -5.83
C ASP A 119 -5.26 -13.59 -7.30
N VAL A 120 -4.04 -13.37 -7.72
CA VAL A 120 -3.52 -13.81 -9.01
C VAL A 120 -2.64 -15.04 -8.77
N ASP A 121 -2.75 -16.08 -9.59
CA ASP A 121 -1.83 -17.22 -9.52
C ASP A 121 -0.45 -16.83 -10.09
N TYR A 122 0.36 -16.26 -9.24
CA TYR A 122 1.71 -15.81 -9.60
C TYR A 122 2.67 -16.96 -9.90
N SER A 123 2.35 -18.20 -9.51
CA SER A 123 3.18 -19.38 -9.83
C SER A 123 3.17 -19.71 -11.32
N ALA A 124 2.14 -19.27 -12.04
CA ALA A 124 1.97 -19.45 -13.49
C ALA A 124 2.46 -18.27 -14.34
N ILE A 125 2.86 -17.14 -13.70
CA ILE A 125 3.26 -15.93 -14.41
C ILE A 125 4.77 -15.93 -14.65
N THR A 126 5.16 -15.58 -15.88
CA THR A 126 6.56 -15.30 -16.19
C THR A 126 6.91 -13.88 -15.76
N LEU A 127 7.76 -13.77 -14.73
CA LEU A 127 8.28 -12.47 -14.28
C LEU A 127 9.37 -11.98 -15.23
N SER A 128 9.40 -10.68 -15.46
CA SER A 128 10.54 -10.01 -16.08
C SER A 128 11.72 -10.04 -15.10
N GLN A 129 12.95 -10.06 -15.62
CA GLN A 129 14.17 -10.05 -14.79
C GLN A 129 14.84 -8.70 -14.86
N ARG A 130 15.40 -8.26 -13.74
CA ARG A 130 16.18 -7.03 -13.65
C ARG A 130 17.44 -7.23 -12.82
N ASP A 131 18.57 -6.87 -13.41
CA ASP A 131 19.87 -6.88 -12.72
C ASP A 131 19.90 -5.81 -11.62
N VAL A 132 20.28 -6.23 -10.43
CA VAL A 132 20.53 -5.38 -9.27
C VAL A 132 22.02 -5.38 -8.99
N THR A 133 22.62 -4.19 -8.99
CA THR A 133 24.06 -4.04 -8.75
C THR A 133 24.34 -4.07 -7.25
N LEU A 134 25.33 -4.89 -6.88
CA LEU A 134 25.88 -4.98 -5.53
C LEU A 134 26.94 -3.90 -5.28
N PRO A 135 27.22 -3.53 -4.03
CA PRO A 135 28.28 -2.58 -3.70
C PRO A 135 29.68 -3.01 -4.19
N ASP A 136 29.94 -4.30 -4.28
CA ASP A 136 31.22 -4.87 -4.77
C ASP A 136 31.33 -4.91 -6.30
N GLY A 137 30.28 -4.47 -7.02
CA GLY A 137 30.20 -4.45 -8.48
C GLY A 137 29.65 -5.75 -9.09
N GLY A 138 29.30 -6.74 -8.26
CA GLY A 138 28.53 -7.92 -8.71
C GLY A 138 27.09 -7.55 -9.09
N THR A 139 26.36 -8.48 -9.70
CA THR A 139 24.93 -8.33 -10.00
C THR A 139 24.20 -9.62 -9.66
N PHE A 140 22.91 -9.46 -9.32
CA PHE A 140 21.98 -10.57 -9.21
C PHE A 140 20.64 -10.16 -9.84
N ASP A 141 19.85 -11.16 -10.25
CA ASP A 141 18.58 -10.93 -10.90
C ASP A 141 17.43 -10.91 -9.88
N VAL A 142 16.53 -9.96 -10.04
CA VAL A 142 15.25 -9.88 -9.32
C VAL A 142 14.14 -10.04 -10.33
N GLY A 143 13.32 -11.07 -10.14
CA GLY A 143 12.09 -11.25 -10.90
C GLY A 143 11.06 -10.19 -10.50
N TYR A 144 10.40 -9.58 -11.48
CA TYR A 144 9.38 -8.58 -11.19
C TYR A 144 8.24 -8.55 -12.20
N MET A 145 7.11 -8.04 -11.74
CA MET A 145 5.99 -7.59 -12.56
C MET A 145 5.47 -6.29 -11.95
N ILE A 146 5.15 -5.30 -12.77
CA ILE A 146 4.55 -4.05 -12.31
C ILE A 146 3.30 -3.74 -13.13
N LYS A 147 2.25 -3.24 -12.46
CA LYS A 147 1.02 -2.75 -13.07
C LYS A 147 0.74 -1.36 -12.51
N GLY A 148 0.45 -0.41 -13.38
CA GLY A 148 0.18 1.00 -12.97
C GLY A 148 1.38 1.93 -13.01
N GLY A 149 2.53 1.46 -13.51
CA GLY A 149 3.75 2.24 -13.62
C GLY A 149 4.92 1.45 -14.20
N ASP A 150 6.11 2.02 -14.11
CA ASP A 150 7.36 1.44 -14.58
C ASP A 150 8.44 1.50 -13.50
N ILE A 151 9.36 0.52 -13.50
CA ILE A 151 10.55 0.56 -12.65
C ILE A 151 11.63 1.38 -13.34
N THR A 152 12.11 2.43 -12.68
CA THR A 152 13.20 3.27 -13.20
C THR A 152 14.56 2.79 -12.73
N LYS A 153 14.66 2.36 -11.48
CA LYS A 153 15.91 1.85 -10.88
C LYS A 153 15.62 0.81 -9.81
N MET A 154 16.55 -0.11 -9.61
CA MET A 154 16.54 -1.05 -8.49
C MET A 154 17.95 -1.16 -7.92
N LYS A 155 18.10 -1.11 -6.61
CA LYS A 155 19.37 -1.21 -5.91
C LYS A 155 19.21 -1.90 -4.56
N ILE A 156 20.24 -2.59 -4.09
CA ILE A 156 20.33 -3.05 -2.71
C ILE A 156 21.03 -2.00 -1.85
N VAL A 157 20.59 -1.87 -0.60
CA VAL A 157 21.18 -0.99 0.41
C VAL A 157 21.50 -1.85 1.63
N PRO A 158 22.70 -2.47 1.67
CA PRO A 158 23.06 -3.43 2.72
C PRO A 158 23.03 -2.84 4.13
N GLU A 159 23.36 -1.56 4.27
CA GLU A 159 23.38 -0.85 5.55
C GLU A 159 21.99 -0.82 6.22
N ASN A 160 20.95 -0.82 5.41
CA ASN A 160 19.55 -0.81 5.84
C ASN A 160 18.92 -2.20 5.75
N PHE A 161 19.65 -3.23 5.31
CA PHE A 161 19.10 -4.54 4.97
C PHE A 161 17.93 -4.46 3.97
N SER A 162 18.02 -3.57 2.98
CA SER A 162 16.90 -3.27 2.11
C SER A 162 17.22 -3.36 0.62
N ILE A 163 16.17 -3.60 -0.17
CA ILE A 163 16.15 -3.36 -1.60
C ILE A 163 15.25 -2.16 -1.88
N VAL A 164 15.75 -1.22 -2.66
CA VAL A 164 15.06 0.01 -3.04
C VAL A 164 14.71 -0.06 -4.52
N VAL A 165 13.44 0.17 -4.82
CA VAL A 165 12.88 0.20 -6.17
C VAL A 165 12.34 1.59 -6.44
N ASP A 166 12.99 2.33 -7.32
CA ASP A 166 12.50 3.61 -7.82
C ASP A 166 11.49 3.33 -8.94
N ILE A 167 10.28 3.90 -8.80
CA ILE A 167 9.16 3.70 -9.72
C ILE A 167 8.69 5.02 -10.34
N SER A 168 7.99 4.90 -11.45
CA SER A 168 7.20 5.99 -12.05
C SER A 168 5.74 5.54 -12.09
N ALA A 169 5.01 5.78 -10.99
CA ALA A 169 3.61 5.42 -10.87
C ALA A 169 2.72 6.36 -11.68
N THR A 170 2.09 5.85 -12.73
CA THR A 170 1.19 6.60 -13.63
C THR A 170 -0.28 6.40 -13.28
N SER A 171 -0.60 5.35 -12.53
CA SER A 171 -1.90 5.07 -11.93
C SER A 171 -1.68 4.27 -10.65
N ASN A 172 -2.72 4.10 -9.83
CA ASN A 172 -2.68 3.14 -8.74
C ASN A 172 -2.41 1.74 -9.31
N GLY A 173 -1.62 0.97 -8.59
CA GLY A 173 -1.16 -0.31 -9.08
C GLY A 173 -0.48 -1.16 -8.02
N TYR A 174 0.30 -2.11 -8.49
CA TYR A 174 1.12 -2.95 -7.63
C TYR A 174 2.39 -3.40 -8.33
N ILE A 175 3.38 -3.73 -7.52
CA ILE A 175 4.58 -4.42 -7.96
C ILE A 175 4.65 -5.79 -7.31
N VAL A 176 5.04 -6.79 -8.09
CA VAL A 176 5.42 -8.12 -7.61
C VAL A 176 6.93 -8.23 -7.71
N LEU A 177 7.56 -8.65 -6.63
CA LEU A 177 9.01 -8.86 -6.57
C LEU A 177 9.31 -10.29 -6.13
N GLU A 178 10.12 -10.99 -6.89
CA GLU A 178 10.70 -12.27 -6.52
C GLU A 178 12.10 -12.02 -5.94
N LEU A 179 12.17 -12.10 -4.62
CA LEU A 179 13.36 -11.75 -3.82
C LEU A 179 14.18 -13.01 -3.54
N PRO A 180 15.42 -13.12 -4.05
CA PRO A 180 16.29 -14.24 -3.75
C PRO A 180 16.68 -14.26 -2.26
N ASN A 181 16.48 -15.40 -1.59
CA ASN A 181 16.74 -15.56 -0.15
C ASN A 181 18.23 -15.48 0.22
N ASP A 182 19.13 -15.63 -0.74
CA ASP A 182 20.59 -15.46 -0.56
C ASP A 182 21.05 -14.00 -0.73
N GLN A 183 20.14 -13.10 -1.12
CA GLN A 183 20.43 -11.68 -1.34
C GLN A 183 19.72 -10.77 -0.35
N ILE A 184 18.46 -11.05 -0.07
CA ILE A 184 17.67 -10.35 0.93
C ILE A 184 16.74 -11.32 1.64
N LEU A 185 16.71 -11.27 2.96
CA LEU A 185 16.02 -12.24 3.79
C LEU A 185 15.33 -11.53 4.96
N SER A 186 14.17 -12.01 5.34
CA SER A 186 13.51 -11.64 6.60
C SER A 186 13.23 -12.89 7.41
N LYS A 187 14.02 -13.10 8.47
CA LYS A 187 13.98 -14.28 9.36
C LYS A 187 14.03 -13.86 10.81
N LYS A 188 13.31 -14.59 11.65
CA LYS A 188 13.43 -14.54 13.11
C LYS A 188 14.70 -15.25 13.57
N MET A 189 15.05 -15.06 14.85
CA MET A 189 16.20 -15.74 15.48
C MET A 189 16.07 -17.26 15.49
N ASP A 190 14.86 -17.81 15.43
CA ASP A 190 14.58 -19.24 15.36
C ASP A 190 14.64 -19.81 13.93
N GLY A 191 14.93 -18.96 12.94
CA GLY A 191 15.02 -19.31 11.53
C GLY A 191 13.69 -19.36 10.78
N SER A 192 12.56 -19.10 11.46
CA SER A 192 11.25 -18.96 10.80
C SER A 192 11.16 -17.64 10.05
N ASP A 193 10.25 -17.57 9.04
CA ASP A 193 10.04 -16.36 8.27
C ASP A 193 9.51 -15.21 9.16
N GLU A 194 10.08 -14.04 8.96
CA GLU A 194 9.62 -12.76 9.49
C GLU A 194 8.95 -11.97 8.36
N GLN A 195 8.13 -11.01 8.70
CA GLN A 195 7.58 -10.08 7.71
C GLN A 195 8.64 -9.07 7.27
N PHE A 196 8.63 -8.69 5.99
CA PHE A 196 9.33 -7.51 5.53
C PHE A 196 8.63 -6.25 6.03
N ILE A 197 9.37 -5.18 6.24
CA ILE A 197 8.81 -3.84 6.40
C ILE A 197 8.83 -3.18 5.02
N ILE A 198 7.69 -2.71 4.56
CA ILE A 198 7.57 -2.05 3.26
C ILE A 198 7.31 -0.57 3.49
N LEU A 199 8.18 0.27 2.94
CA LEU A 199 8.00 1.72 2.95
C LEU A 199 7.76 2.21 1.52
N VAL A 200 6.73 3.03 1.34
CA VAL A 200 6.39 3.69 0.07
C VAL A 200 6.59 5.19 0.25
N TYR A 201 7.17 5.83 -0.74
CA TYR A 201 7.56 7.24 -0.69
C TYR A 201 6.93 8.00 -1.85
N GLU A 202 6.32 9.14 -1.56
CA GLU A 202 5.72 10.04 -2.56
C GLU A 202 6.78 10.86 -3.31
N THR A 203 7.96 11.04 -2.72
CA THR A 203 9.06 11.76 -3.33
C THR A 203 10.32 10.89 -3.43
N ALA A 204 11.25 11.27 -4.31
CA ALA A 204 12.56 10.63 -4.39
C ALA A 204 13.59 11.27 -3.44
N ASP A 205 13.19 12.25 -2.62
CA ASP A 205 14.07 12.94 -1.68
C ASP A 205 14.48 12.00 -0.54
N GLU A 206 15.75 12.03 -0.15
CA GLU A 206 16.27 11.22 0.96
C GLU A 206 15.72 11.68 2.33
N ALA A 207 15.21 12.90 2.42
CA ALA A 207 14.58 13.44 3.63
C ALA A 207 13.12 13.03 3.80
N ASP A 208 12.53 12.38 2.78
CA ASP A 208 11.13 11.91 2.84
C ASP A 208 11.01 10.73 3.81
N ILE A 209 9.94 10.75 4.59
CA ILE A 209 9.61 9.66 5.52
C ILE A 209 8.64 8.74 4.79
N GLY A 210 9.12 7.52 4.46
CA GLY A 210 8.27 6.51 3.82
C GLY A 210 7.07 6.13 4.69
N ILE A 211 5.97 5.87 4.04
CA ILE A 211 4.73 5.39 4.67
C ILE A 211 4.78 3.86 4.66
N GLU A 212 4.65 3.25 5.84
CA GLU A 212 4.56 1.79 5.94
C GLU A 212 3.27 1.30 5.29
N THR A 213 3.39 0.32 4.39
CA THR A 213 2.25 -0.28 3.71
C THR A 213 2.25 -1.80 3.87
N SER A 214 1.07 -2.39 3.80
CA SER A 214 0.90 -3.83 3.79
C SER A 214 1.33 -4.42 2.45
N TYR A 215 1.72 -5.70 2.47
CA TYR A 215 2.03 -6.48 1.28
C TYR A 215 1.41 -7.89 1.40
N GLU A 216 1.38 -8.61 0.30
CA GLU A 216 0.93 -9.98 0.24
C GLU A 216 2.11 -10.91 -0.06
N ASP A 217 2.29 -11.97 0.74
CA ASP A 217 3.19 -13.07 0.43
C ASP A 217 2.50 -13.98 -0.60
N VAL A 218 2.98 -13.93 -1.83
CA VAL A 218 2.37 -14.65 -2.95
C VAL A 218 2.91 -16.08 -3.08
N VAL A 219 4.23 -16.21 -2.98
CA VAL A 219 4.93 -17.49 -3.02
C VAL A 219 6.12 -17.44 -2.08
N SER A 220 6.26 -18.47 -1.24
CA SER A 220 7.46 -18.65 -0.41
C SER A 220 8.08 -19.99 -0.73
N LYS A 221 9.32 -19.97 -1.23
CA LYS A 221 10.12 -21.15 -1.53
C LYS A 221 11.45 -21.11 -0.78
N SER A 222 12.21 -22.18 -0.86
CA SER A 222 13.50 -22.27 -0.17
C SER A 222 14.57 -21.33 -0.73
N ASP A 223 14.47 -20.91 -1.97
CA ASP A 223 15.42 -20.10 -2.73
C ASP A 223 14.96 -18.65 -2.94
N HIS A 224 13.66 -18.41 -2.91
CA HIS A 224 13.11 -17.06 -3.08
C HIS A 224 11.77 -16.89 -2.38
N ARG A 225 11.43 -15.62 -2.16
CA ARG A 225 10.14 -15.18 -1.63
C ARG A 225 9.54 -14.16 -2.59
N THR A 226 8.31 -14.41 -3.03
CA THR A 226 7.59 -13.51 -3.95
C THR A 226 6.56 -12.72 -3.16
N ILE A 227 6.65 -11.40 -3.22
CA ILE A 227 5.75 -10.48 -2.52
C ILE A 227 5.08 -9.54 -3.50
N LYS A 228 3.84 -9.14 -3.19
CA LYS A 228 3.06 -8.17 -3.95
C LYS A 228 2.81 -6.94 -3.09
N ILE A 229 3.19 -5.79 -3.58
CA ILE A 229 3.17 -4.50 -2.87
C ILE A 229 2.30 -3.54 -3.65
N PRO A 230 1.20 -3.00 -3.07
CA PRO A 230 0.40 -1.96 -3.70
C PRO A 230 1.12 -0.60 -3.63
N PHE A 231 0.84 0.26 -4.60
CA PHE A 231 1.27 1.65 -4.62
C PHE A 231 0.21 2.56 -5.27
N ASN A 232 0.27 3.85 -4.98
CA ASN A 232 -0.63 4.85 -5.50
C ASN A 232 -0.01 5.63 -6.66
N VAL A 233 -0.86 6.27 -7.45
CA VAL A 233 -0.42 7.21 -8.48
C VAL A 233 0.42 8.32 -7.83
N GLY A 234 1.58 8.59 -8.42
CA GLY A 234 2.50 9.61 -7.91
C GLY A 234 3.61 9.07 -7.03
N ASP A 235 3.49 7.88 -6.44
CA ASP A 235 4.56 7.24 -5.67
C ASP A 235 5.84 7.11 -6.50
N LYS A 236 6.99 7.31 -5.85
CA LYS A 236 8.30 7.38 -6.50
C LYS A 236 9.26 6.29 -6.10
N LYS A 237 9.10 5.74 -4.89
CA LYS A 237 10.07 4.80 -4.35
C LYS A 237 9.39 3.79 -3.43
N ILE A 238 9.78 2.54 -3.54
CA ILE A 238 9.39 1.46 -2.65
C ILE A 238 10.67 0.90 -2.03
N GLU A 239 10.72 0.75 -0.72
CA GLU A 239 11.80 0.13 0.02
C GLU A 239 11.29 -1.11 0.74
N VAL A 240 11.92 -2.25 0.48
CA VAL A 240 11.64 -3.53 1.14
C VAL A 240 12.78 -3.80 2.10
N ILE A 241 12.48 -3.79 3.39
CA ILE A 241 13.45 -3.96 4.47
C ILE A 241 13.30 -5.36 5.06
N GLY A 242 14.39 -6.11 5.07
CA GLY A 242 14.49 -7.42 5.69
C GLY A 242 15.25 -7.37 7.01
N THR A 243 15.57 -8.55 7.53
CA THR A 243 16.43 -8.72 8.71
C THR A 243 17.89 -9.00 8.32
N TRP A 244 18.15 -9.25 7.03
CA TRP A 244 19.46 -9.49 6.48
C TRP A 244 19.48 -9.12 5.00
N ALA A 245 20.57 -8.49 4.55
CA ALA A 245 20.93 -8.33 3.16
C ALA A 245 22.43 -8.57 3.02
N ILE A 246 22.93 -8.75 1.83
CA ILE A 246 24.31 -9.14 1.56
C ILE A 246 25.28 -8.34 2.42
N PRO A 247 26.15 -9.00 3.23
CA PRO A 247 27.18 -8.28 3.97
C PRO A 247 28.18 -7.67 2.99
N GLU A 248 28.54 -6.40 3.18
CA GLU A 248 29.57 -5.68 2.41
C GLU A 248 30.96 -6.31 2.42
N PHE A 249 31.15 -7.46 3.10
CA PHE A 249 32.45 -8.00 3.42
C PHE A 249 33.03 -9.00 2.42
N GLY A 250 32.32 -9.32 1.30
CA GLY A 250 32.73 -10.40 0.42
C GLY A 250 34.17 -10.27 -0.10
N ALA A 251 34.51 -9.17 -0.74
CA ALA A 251 35.85 -8.94 -1.30
C ALA A 251 36.89 -8.59 -0.22
N ILE A 252 36.50 -7.78 0.78
CA ILE A 252 37.40 -7.36 1.86
C ILE A 252 37.71 -8.52 2.81
N ALA A 253 36.72 -9.35 3.18
CA ALA A 253 36.92 -10.53 4.01
C ALA A 253 37.83 -11.56 3.29
N GLY A 254 37.63 -11.74 1.99
CA GLY A 254 38.50 -12.58 1.16
C GLY A 254 39.96 -12.08 1.11
N LEU A 255 40.12 -10.76 0.97
CA LEU A 255 41.45 -10.13 0.96
C LEU A 255 42.11 -10.23 2.34
N VAL A 256 41.41 -9.93 3.43
CA VAL A 256 41.93 -10.06 4.78
C VAL A 256 42.30 -11.50 5.10
N LEU A 257 41.47 -12.48 4.71
CA LEU A 257 41.75 -13.89 4.88
C LEU A 257 42.99 -14.32 4.06
N ALA A 258 43.10 -13.87 2.80
CA ALA A 258 44.27 -14.15 1.97
C ALA A 258 45.55 -13.56 2.58
N VAL A 259 45.51 -12.32 3.04
CA VAL A 259 46.67 -11.67 3.73
C VAL A 259 47.01 -12.40 5.02
N ALA A 260 46.02 -12.84 5.81
CA ALA A 260 46.25 -13.61 7.03
C ALA A 260 46.89 -14.96 6.73
N ILE A 261 46.45 -15.69 5.72
CA ILE A 261 47.00 -16.98 5.30
C ILE A 261 48.44 -16.81 4.81
N ILE A 262 48.71 -15.80 3.94
CA ILE A 262 50.04 -15.48 3.45
C ILE A 262 50.96 -15.15 4.62
N SER A 263 50.49 -14.35 5.58
CA SER A 263 51.28 -13.97 6.78
C SER A 263 51.64 -15.19 7.63
N ILE A 264 50.73 -16.11 7.82
CA ILE A 264 50.99 -17.38 8.55
C ILE A 264 52.00 -18.23 7.81
N ILE A 265 51.90 -18.36 6.48
CA ILE A 265 52.84 -19.14 5.68
C ILE A 265 54.27 -18.52 5.76
N VAL A 266 54.37 -17.21 5.64
CA VAL A 266 55.67 -16.51 5.71
C VAL A 266 56.29 -16.65 7.10
N LEU A 267 55.52 -16.50 8.18
CA LEU A 267 55.96 -16.70 9.54
C LEU A 267 56.40 -18.15 9.79
N SER A 268 55.63 -19.13 9.34
CA SER A 268 55.99 -20.57 9.44
C SER A 268 57.24 -20.91 8.67
N ALA A 269 57.45 -20.36 7.49
CA ALA A 269 58.66 -20.56 6.71
C ALA A 269 59.90 -19.95 7.42
N LYS A 270 59.77 -18.76 8.03
CA LYS A 270 60.82 -18.07 8.75
C LYS A 270 61.23 -18.80 10.06
N THR A 271 60.27 -19.39 10.77
CA THR A 271 60.57 -20.16 12.00
C THR A 271 61.24 -21.51 11.71
N ARG A 272 61.03 -22.12 10.53
CA ARG A 272 61.71 -23.35 10.11
C ARG A 272 63.19 -23.12 9.71
N LEU A 273 63.58 -21.88 9.35
CA LEU A 273 64.93 -21.56 8.97
C LEU A 273 65.88 -21.32 10.18
N ASN A 274 65.40 -21.30 11.40
CA ASN A 274 66.19 -21.07 12.61
C ASN A 274 66.43 -22.34 13.44
N VAL A 275 66.21 -23.54 12.92
CA VAL A 275 66.53 -24.83 13.56
C VAL A 275 67.64 -25.51 12.77
N ILE A 276 68.86 -24.99 12.81
CA ILE A 276 70.09 -25.71 12.50
C ILE A 276 71.08 -25.40 13.61
N PRO A 277 71.60 -26.44 14.30
CA PRO A 277 72.54 -26.29 15.40
C PRO A 277 73.92 -25.78 14.94
#